data_045c37c403adac6687124216ef625ec7
#
_entry.id   045c37c403adac6687124216ef625ec7
#
_cell.length_a   1.000
_cell.length_b   1.000
_cell.length_c   1.000
_cell.angle_alpha   90.00
_cell.angle_beta   90.00
_cell.angle_gamma   90.00
#
_symmetry.space_group_name_H-M   'P 1'
#
loop_
_entity.id
_entity.type
_entity.pdbx_description
1 polymer ?
#
loop_
_entity_poly.entity_id
_entity_poly.type
_entity_poly.pdbx_seq_one_letter_code
_entity_poly.pdbx_strand_id
1 'polypeptide(L)'
;MEANYTAHVRKCHQRQVHGDLKHMPPMPLHTMTSPWPFSTWGIEIIGKIHPKAFNGHEFILVAIDYFIKWVEAASCKVLNSKKVAQFIQTNIICRYMVSHKTISNNGQHFKGETKKLLWQFNIQHHKSSPYHPQANGAVEAFNKNIGWILKKSTKNYKDWHLQLPYAL
;
A
#
# COMPACT_ATOMS: atom_id res chain seq x y z
N MET A 1 17.81 -31.55 24.98
CA MET A 1 17.09 -30.30 25.36
C MET A 1 16.40 -29.66 24.15
N GLU A 2 17.02 -29.52 22.99
CA GLU A 2 16.43 -28.89 21.80
C GLU A 2 15.14 -29.58 21.27
N ALA A 3 15.13 -30.90 21.22
CA ALA A 3 13.98 -31.69 20.74
C ALA A 3 12.72 -31.49 21.60
N ASN A 4 12.88 -31.36 22.93
CA ASN A 4 11.77 -31.11 23.85
C ASN A 4 11.24 -29.67 23.70
N TYR A 5 12.12 -28.69 23.42
CA TYR A 5 11.75 -27.31 23.17
C TYR A 5 10.95 -27.17 21.88
N THR A 6 11.40 -27.82 20.82
CA THR A 6 10.72 -27.84 19.53
C THR A 6 9.34 -28.49 19.61
N ALA A 7 9.22 -29.60 20.36
CA ALA A 7 7.94 -30.29 20.59
C ALA A 7 6.96 -29.41 21.40
N HIS A 8 7.46 -28.66 22.40
CA HIS A 8 6.64 -27.75 23.19
C HIS A 8 6.15 -26.55 22.38
N VAL A 9 7.02 -25.95 21.57
CA VAL A 9 6.68 -24.81 20.69
C VAL A 9 5.62 -25.22 19.67
N ARG A 10 5.71 -26.41 19.09
CA ARG A 10 4.72 -26.94 18.12
C ARG A 10 3.33 -27.17 18.73
N LYS A 11 3.23 -27.40 20.04
CA LYS A 11 1.96 -27.63 20.77
C LYS A 11 1.37 -26.37 21.39
N CYS A 12 2.10 -25.26 21.40
CA CYS A 12 1.63 -24.03 22.03
C CYS A 12 0.62 -23.32 21.13
N HIS A 13 -0.68 -23.38 21.46
CA HIS A 13 -1.77 -22.79 20.69
C HIS A 13 -1.57 -21.27 20.45
N GLN A 14 -1.15 -20.51 21.46
CA GLN A 14 -0.89 -19.06 21.31
C GLN A 14 0.21 -18.77 20.29
N ARG A 15 1.27 -19.55 20.26
CA ARG A 15 2.34 -19.38 19.27
C ARG A 15 1.93 -19.83 17.86
N GLN A 16 0.98 -20.77 17.75
CA GLN A 16 0.44 -21.16 16.45
C GLN A 16 -0.51 -20.09 15.89
N VAL A 17 -1.30 -19.42 16.74
CA VAL A 17 -2.23 -18.37 16.34
C VAL A 17 -1.52 -17.04 16.05
N HIS A 18 -0.45 -16.73 16.81
CA HIS A 18 0.26 -15.44 16.70
C HIS A 18 1.68 -15.59 16.10
N GLY A 19 2.06 -16.79 15.68
CA GLY A 19 3.33 -17.03 15.02
C GLY A 19 3.36 -16.38 13.64
N ASP A 20 4.35 -15.55 13.37
CA ASP A 20 4.63 -15.11 12.00
C ASP A 20 4.85 -16.35 11.12
N LEU A 21 4.26 -16.36 9.92
CA LEU A 21 4.39 -17.43 8.91
C LEU A 21 5.80 -17.48 8.28
N LYS A 22 6.84 -17.40 9.13
CA LYS A 22 8.25 -17.36 8.71
C LYS A 22 8.78 -18.67 8.08
N HIS A 23 7.99 -19.73 8.13
CA HIS A 23 8.39 -21.07 7.65
C HIS A 23 7.57 -21.55 6.45
N MET A 24 6.95 -20.65 5.70
CA MET A 24 6.43 -21.06 4.39
C MET A 24 7.60 -21.43 3.48
N PRO A 25 7.52 -22.56 2.75
CA PRO A 25 8.53 -22.90 1.77
C PRO A 25 8.70 -21.74 0.79
N PRO A 26 9.95 -21.42 0.38
CA PRO A 26 10.18 -20.34 -0.57
C PRO A 26 9.45 -20.66 -1.88
N MET A 27 8.36 -19.95 -2.12
CA MET A 27 7.70 -19.96 -3.43
C MET A 27 8.54 -19.14 -4.40
N PRO A 28 8.62 -19.50 -5.69
CA PRO A 28 9.33 -18.69 -6.67
C PRO A 28 8.80 -17.26 -6.63
N LEU A 29 9.70 -16.32 -6.42
CA LEU A 29 9.40 -14.89 -6.45
C LEU A 29 9.04 -14.53 -7.89
N HIS A 30 7.75 -14.43 -8.18
CA HIS A 30 7.32 -13.74 -9.38
C HIS A 30 7.56 -12.24 -9.17
N THR A 31 8.74 -11.78 -9.53
CA THR A 31 9.02 -10.36 -9.62
C THR A 31 8.08 -9.77 -10.66
N MET A 32 7.10 -8.99 -10.22
CA MET A 32 6.25 -8.26 -11.13
C MET A 32 7.10 -7.16 -11.77
N THR A 33 7.53 -7.39 -12.99
CA THR A 33 8.22 -6.39 -13.81
C THR A 33 7.19 -5.59 -14.60
N SER A 34 7.27 -4.27 -14.51
CA SER A 34 6.55 -3.37 -15.40
C SER A 34 7.35 -3.27 -16.70
N PRO A 35 6.72 -3.36 -17.88
CA PRO A 35 7.45 -3.33 -19.14
C PRO A 35 8.02 -1.96 -19.51
N TRP A 36 7.41 -0.87 -19.05
CA TRP A 36 7.82 0.53 -19.29
C TRP A 36 7.31 1.45 -18.18
N PRO A 37 7.84 2.69 -18.06
CA PRO A 37 7.40 3.67 -17.07
C PRO A 37 5.89 3.92 -17.10
N PHE A 38 5.29 4.06 -15.93
CA PHE A 38 3.88 4.39 -15.70
C PHE A 38 2.86 3.34 -16.20
N SER A 39 3.34 2.19 -16.67
CA SER A 39 2.47 1.10 -17.13
C SER A 39 1.77 0.37 -15.98
N THR A 40 2.46 0.21 -14.86
CA THR A 40 1.93 -0.56 -13.70
C THR A 40 2.11 0.20 -12.41
N TRP A 41 0.99 0.49 -11.73
CA TRP A 41 0.97 1.18 -10.46
C TRP A 41 0.55 0.27 -9.32
N GLY A 42 1.33 0.28 -8.24
CA GLY A 42 0.91 -0.28 -6.95
C GLY A 42 0.22 0.79 -6.13
N ILE A 43 -1.00 0.53 -5.66
CA ILE A 43 -1.77 1.48 -4.85
C ILE A 43 -1.99 0.90 -3.46
N GLU A 44 -1.72 1.72 -2.46
CA GLU A 44 -1.91 1.36 -1.06
C GLU A 44 -2.42 2.53 -0.23
N ILE A 45 -2.87 2.22 0.97
CA ILE A 45 -3.44 3.17 1.90
C ILE A 45 -2.72 3.05 3.23
N ILE A 46 -2.18 4.16 3.68
CA ILE A 46 -1.60 4.31 5.02
C ILE A 46 -2.64 4.96 5.93
N GLY A 47 -2.89 4.40 7.08
CA GLY A 47 -3.77 5.01 8.10
C GLY A 47 -4.43 3.98 8.99
N LYS A 48 -5.05 4.34 10.10
CA LYS A 48 -5.30 5.71 10.62
C LYS A 48 -4.05 6.31 11.24
N ILE A 49 -3.70 7.54 10.83
CA ILE A 49 -2.56 8.27 11.39
C ILE A 49 -3.02 9.05 12.62
N HIS A 50 -2.33 8.85 13.72
CA HIS A 50 -2.55 9.58 14.97
C HIS A 50 -1.30 10.38 15.36
N PRO A 51 -1.48 11.64 15.82
CA PRO A 51 -2.71 12.42 15.85
C PRO A 51 -3.18 12.81 14.46
N LYS A 52 -4.49 13.12 14.31
CA LYS A 52 -5.06 13.66 13.09
C LYS A 52 -4.35 14.95 12.70
N ALA A 53 -4.20 15.19 11.41
CA ALA A 53 -3.72 16.45 10.91
C ALA A 53 -4.66 17.61 11.26
N PHE A 54 -4.16 18.85 11.27
CA PHE A 54 -4.98 20.04 11.55
C PHE A 54 -6.21 20.17 10.66
N ASN A 55 -6.13 19.74 9.40
CA ASN A 55 -7.25 19.70 8.46
C ASN A 55 -8.19 18.49 8.64
N GLY A 56 -7.94 17.66 9.66
CA GLY A 56 -8.69 16.46 9.97
C GLY A 56 -8.35 15.24 9.11
N HIS A 57 -7.27 15.30 8.30
CA HIS A 57 -6.84 14.14 7.53
C HIS A 57 -6.24 13.06 8.44
N GLU A 58 -6.54 11.79 8.12
CA GLU A 58 -6.14 10.61 8.88
C GLU A 58 -5.53 9.51 8.00
N PHE A 59 -5.66 9.63 6.68
CA PHE A 59 -5.22 8.62 5.72
C PHE A 59 -4.32 9.25 4.66
N ILE A 60 -3.40 8.45 4.13
CA ILE A 60 -2.61 8.76 2.95
C ILE A 60 -2.87 7.70 1.90
N LEU A 61 -3.27 8.12 0.71
CA LEU A 61 -3.28 7.30 -0.50
C LEU A 61 -1.91 7.39 -1.14
N VAL A 62 -1.30 6.26 -1.46
CA VAL A 62 0.02 6.18 -2.09
C VAL A 62 -0.10 5.36 -3.36
N ALA A 63 0.53 5.82 -4.42
CA ALA A 63 0.72 5.06 -5.65
C ALA A 63 2.20 5.06 -6.04
N ILE A 64 2.73 3.88 -6.39
CA ILE A 64 4.12 3.70 -6.80
C ILE A 64 4.16 3.08 -8.19
N ASP A 65 4.87 3.70 -9.12
CA ASP A 65 5.19 3.08 -10.40
C ASP A 65 6.19 1.95 -10.23
N TYR A 66 5.88 0.77 -10.77
CA TYR A 66 6.73 -0.42 -10.60
C TYR A 66 8.01 -0.37 -11.41
N PHE A 67 8.11 0.46 -12.45
CA PHE A 67 9.30 0.58 -13.28
C PHE A 67 10.33 1.53 -12.69
N ILE A 68 9.99 2.81 -12.59
CA ILE A 68 10.94 3.87 -12.14
C ILE A 68 10.87 4.14 -10.64
N LYS A 69 9.95 3.51 -9.90
CA LYS A 69 9.70 3.74 -8.46
C LYS A 69 9.21 5.15 -8.14
N TRP A 70 8.67 5.84 -9.12
CA TRP A 70 8.04 7.14 -8.91
C TRP A 70 6.84 7.03 -7.99
N VAL A 71 6.66 8.01 -7.12
CA VAL A 71 5.63 7.98 -6.09
C VAL A 71 4.69 9.17 -6.22
N GLU A 72 3.41 8.89 -6.12
CA GLU A 72 2.34 9.86 -5.92
C GLU A 72 1.67 9.61 -4.58
N ALA A 73 1.38 10.67 -3.82
CA ALA A 73 0.64 10.53 -2.59
C ALA A 73 -0.31 11.71 -2.34
N ALA A 74 -1.42 11.42 -1.68
CA ALA A 74 -2.38 12.42 -1.26
C ALA A 74 -2.99 12.05 0.09
N SER A 75 -3.11 13.03 0.99
CA SER A 75 -3.78 12.84 2.26
C SER A 75 -5.29 13.04 2.14
N CYS A 76 -6.07 12.33 2.96
CA CYS A 76 -7.52 12.50 3.00
C CYS A 76 -8.10 12.30 4.40
N LYS A 77 -9.26 12.94 4.63
CA LYS A 77 -10.01 12.84 5.90
C LYS A 77 -10.84 11.56 5.96
N VAL A 78 -11.47 11.21 4.85
CA VAL A 78 -12.35 10.04 4.76
C VAL A 78 -11.87 9.14 3.65
N LEU A 79 -11.74 7.86 3.98
CA LEU A 79 -11.37 6.82 3.03
C LEU A 79 -12.61 6.09 2.53
N ASN A 80 -12.90 6.24 1.26
CA ASN A 80 -13.96 5.52 0.56
C ASN A 80 -13.59 5.27 -0.91
N SER A 81 -14.37 4.44 -1.59
CA SER A 81 -14.16 4.09 -2.98
C SER A 81 -14.15 5.32 -3.92
N LYS A 82 -15.01 6.32 -3.67
CA LYS A 82 -15.06 7.55 -4.47
C LYS A 82 -13.74 8.35 -4.34
N LYS A 83 -13.17 8.43 -3.12
CA LYS A 83 -11.91 9.14 -2.89
C LYS A 83 -10.72 8.45 -3.53
N VAL A 84 -10.68 7.10 -3.50
CA VAL A 84 -9.65 6.33 -4.18
C VAL A 84 -9.76 6.50 -5.70
N ALA A 85 -10.97 6.43 -6.27
CA ALA A 85 -11.20 6.67 -7.69
C ALA A 85 -10.75 8.08 -8.10
N GLN A 86 -11.10 9.11 -7.33
CA GLN A 86 -10.65 10.47 -7.55
C GLN A 86 -9.12 10.59 -7.54
N PHE A 87 -8.45 9.97 -6.58
CA PHE A 87 -6.99 9.96 -6.51
C PHE A 87 -6.36 9.32 -7.75
N ILE A 88 -6.84 8.14 -8.17
CA ILE A 88 -6.36 7.47 -9.38
C ILE A 88 -6.55 8.38 -10.60
N GLN A 89 -7.71 8.99 -10.73
CA GLN A 89 -8.00 9.87 -11.85
C GLN A 89 -7.10 11.09 -11.87
N THR A 90 -7.00 11.84 -10.77
CA THR A 90 -6.29 13.13 -10.72
C THR A 90 -4.77 12.97 -10.64
N ASN A 91 -4.26 12.02 -9.87
CA ASN A 91 -2.83 11.88 -9.60
C ASN A 91 -2.14 10.88 -10.53
N ILE A 92 -2.88 9.96 -11.14
CA ILE A 92 -2.28 8.97 -12.05
C ILE A 92 -2.71 9.25 -13.48
N ILE A 93 -4.00 9.09 -13.80
CA ILE A 93 -4.48 9.15 -15.20
C ILE A 93 -4.22 10.53 -15.82
N CYS A 94 -4.59 11.62 -15.13
CA CYS A 94 -4.43 12.97 -15.65
C CYS A 94 -2.98 13.44 -15.77
N ARG A 95 -2.04 12.80 -15.05
CA ARG A 95 -0.63 13.22 -15.03
C ARG A 95 0.28 12.33 -15.85
N TYR A 96 0.01 11.02 -15.89
CA TYR A 96 0.88 10.00 -16.46
C TYR A 96 0.20 9.13 -17.51
N MET A 97 -0.97 9.54 -17.96
CA MET A 97 -1.81 8.78 -18.91
C MET A 97 -2.47 7.54 -18.27
N VAL A 98 -3.22 6.81 -19.07
CA VAL A 98 -3.92 5.59 -18.64
C VAL A 98 -2.89 4.47 -18.46
N SER A 99 -2.77 3.97 -17.25
CA SER A 99 -1.92 2.81 -16.97
C SER A 99 -2.54 1.52 -17.53
N HIS A 100 -1.70 0.57 -17.87
CA HIS A 100 -2.17 -0.76 -18.31
C HIS A 100 -2.69 -1.58 -17.13
N LYS A 101 -2.03 -1.45 -15.95
CA LYS A 101 -2.29 -2.30 -14.80
C LYS A 101 -2.22 -1.54 -13.48
N THR A 102 -3.11 -1.90 -12.56
CA THR A 102 -3.08 -1.41 -11.18
C THR A 102 -3.09 -2.59 -10.22
N ILE A 103 -2.25 -2.55 -9.20
CA ILE A 103 -2.12 -3.56 -8.16
C ILE A 103 -2.53 -2.94 -6.83
N SER A 104 -3.38 -3.60 -6.06
CA SER A 104 -3.76 -3.17 -4.72
C SER A 104 -4.08 -4.35 -3.81
N ASN A 105 -4.25 -4.10 -2.53
CA ASN A 105 -4.83 -5.07 -1.62
C ASN A 105 -6.33 -5.30 -1.91
N ASN A 106 -6.98 -6.24 -1.19
CA ASN A 106 -8.40 -6.56 -1.39
C ASN A 106 -9.36 -5.67 -0.57
N GLY A 107 -8.95 -4.46 -0.21
CA GLY A 107 -9.74 -3.54 0.60
C GLY A 107 -11.07 -3.14 -0.02
N GLN A 108 -12.08 -2.83 0.83
CA GLN A 108 -13.43 -2.44 0.38
C GLN A 108 -13.43 -1.17 -0.48
N HIS A 109 -12.51 -0.26 -0.23
CA HIS A 109 -12.36 1.01 -0.95
C HIS A 109 -11.86 0.85 -2.38
N PHE A 110 -11.38 -0.34 -2.79
CA PHE A 110 -11.08 -0.68 -4.18
C PHE A 110 -12.25 -1.29 -4.94
N LYS A 111 -13.40 -1.41 -4.29
CA LYS A 111 -14.68 -1.84 -4.91
C LYS A 111 -15.49 -0.60 -5.38
N GLY A 112 -16.71 -0.79 -5.83
CA GLY A 112 -17.63 0.30 -6.19
C GLY A 112 -17.07 1.26 -7.25
N GLU A 113 -16.99 2.54 -6.93
CA GLU A 113 -16.56 3.60 -7.85
C GLU A 113 -15.13 3.41 -8.37
N THR A 114 -14.21 2.91 -7.55
CA THR A 114 -12.85 2.58 -7.99
C THR A 114 -12.88 1.51 -9.08
N LYS A 115 -13.65 0.44 -8.90
CA LYS A 115 -13.78 -0.62 -9.89
C LYS A 115 -14.41 -0.12 -11.19
N LYS A 116 -15.44 0.75 -11.10
CA LYS A 116 -16.07 1.37 -12.27
C LYS A 116 -15.08 2.22 -13.07
N LEU A 117 -14.29 3.06 -12.39
CA LEU A 117 -13.26 3.89 -13.02
C LEU A 117 -12.23 3.02 -13.76
N LEU A 118 -11.67 2.01 -13.09
CA LEU A 118 -10.68 1.13 -13.70
C LEU A 118 -11.24 0.40 -14.93
N TRP A 119 -12.48 -0.05 -14.87
CA TRP A 119 -13.18 -0.66 -16.00
C TRP A 119 -13.40 0.33 -17.15
N GLN A 120 -13.84 1.56 -16.84
CA GLN A 120 -14.08 2.62 -17.84
C GLN A 120 -12.82 2.95 -18.65
N PHE A 121 -11.66 2.95 -18.00
CA PHE A 121 -10.38 3.23 -18.65
C PHE A 121 -9.64 1.96 -19.11
N ASN A 122 -10.28 0.80 -19.07
CA ASN A 122 -9.71 -0.50 -19.43
C ASN A 122 -8.39 -0.83 -18.69
N ILE A 123 -8.29 -0.43 -17.41
CA ILE A 123 -7.15 -0.70 -16.54
C ILE A 123 -7.34 -2.06 -15.86
N GLN A 124 -6.40 -2.97 -16.06
CA GLN A 124 -6.42 -4.27 -15.39
C GLN A 124 -6.17 -4.11 -13.90
N HIS A 125 -7.08 -4.59 -13.05
CA HIS A 125 -6.94 -4.54 -11.60
C HIS A 125 -6.50 -5.89 -11.04
N HIS A 126 -5.27 -5.97 -10.56
CA HIS A 126 -4.73 -7.13 -9.86
C HIS A 126 -4.78 -6.89 -8.35
N LYS A 127 -5.33 -7.87 -7.64
CA LYS A 127 -5.38 -7.85 -6.17
C LYS A 127 -4.26 -8.71 -5.63
N SER A 128 -3.42 -8.14 -4.76
CA SER A 128 -2.44 -8.93 -4.02
C SER A 128 -3.17 -9.86 -3.05
N SER A 129 -2.76 -11.12 -3.04
CA SER A 129 -3.23 -12.07 -2.05
C SER A 129 -2.56 -11.77 -0.70
N PRO A 130 -3.25 -11.95 0.45
CA PRO A 130 -2.63 -11.91 1.78
C PRO A 130 -1.46 -12.88 1.91
N TYR A 131 -1.45 -13.95 1.13
CA TYR A 131 -0.41 -14.99 1.12
C TYR A 131 0.76 -14.67 0.17
N HIS A 132 0.70 -13.60 -0.63
CA HIS A 132 1.77 -13.16 -1.52
C HIS A 132 1.98 -11.64 -1.39
N PRO A 133 2.42 -11.15 -0.21
CA PRO A 133 2.67 -9.73 0.01
C PRO A 133 3.82 -9.21 -0.86
N GLN A 134 4.68 -10.08 -1.36
CA GLN A 134 5.84 -9.75 -2.18
C GLN A 134 5.47 -9.02 -3.49
N ALA A 135 4.27 -9.24 -4.03
CA ALA A 135 3.77 -8.48 -5.17
C ALA A 135 3.61 -6.99 -4.87
N ASN A 136 3.49 -6.60 -3.59
CA ASN A 136 3.36 -5.22 -3.12
C ASN A 136 4.56 -4.76 -2.27
N GLY A 137 5.63 -5.56 -2.18
CA GLY A 137 6.77 -5.32 -1.30
C GLY A 137 7.46 -3.96 -1.47
N ALA A 138 7.49 -3.42 -2.70
CA ALA A 138 8.02 -2.09 -2.96
C ALA A 138 7.15 -1.00 -2.30
N VAL A 139 5.83 -1.15 -2.33
CA VAL A 139 4.86 -0.22 -1.71
C VAL A 139 4.92 -0.32 -0.19
N GLU A 140 5.04 -1.54 0.34
CA GLU A 140 5.16 -1.76 1.80
C GLU A 140 6.45 -1.18 2.37
N ALA A 141 7.58 -1.35 1.68
CA ALA A 141 8.86 -0.75 2.07
C ALA A 141 8.78 0.79 2.06
N PHE A 142 8.14 1.35 1.03
CA PHE A 142 7.93 2.79 0.92
C PHE A 142 7.02 3.32 2.05
N ASN A 143 5.96 2.61 2.39
CA ASN A 143 5.05 2.98 3.47
C ASN A 143 5.74 3.08 4.83
N LYS A 144 6.66 2.15 5.12
CA LYS A 144 7.48 2.21 6.34
C LYS A 144 8.37 3.46 6.34
N ASN A 145 8.98 3.77 5.19
CA ASN A 145 9.86 4.94 5.05
C ASN A 145 9.09 6.26 5.17
N ILE A 146 7.95 6.42 4.51
CA ILE A 146 7.10 7.62 4.65
C ILE A 146 6.71 7.83 6.11
N GLY A 147 6.22 6.80 6.78
CA GLY A 147 5.83 6.91 8.19
C GLY A 147 6.98 7.39 9.08
N TRP A 148 8.19 6.94 8.81
CA TRP A 148 9.39 7.36 9.55
C TRP A 148 9.82 8.79 9.20
N ILE A 149 9.83 9.17 7.91
CA ILE A 149 10.18 10.52 7.45
C ILE A 149 9.18 11.53 8.03
N LEU A 150 7.88 11.27 7.92
CA LEU A 150 6.85 12.14 8.48
C LEU A 150 7.00 12.32 10.00
N LYS A 151 7.32 11.26 10.73
CA LYS A 151 7.59 11.35 12.18
C LYS A 151 8.79 12.23 12.50
N LYS A 152 9.82 12.23 11.67
CA LYS A 152 11.02 13.06 11.88
C LYS A 152 10.85 14.51 11.43
N SER A 153 10.10 14.74 10.36
CA SER A 153 9.95 16.08 9.76
C SER A 153 8.90 16.95 10.44
N THR A 154 8.00 16.35 11.24
CA THR A 154 6.92 17.09 11.89
C THR A 154 7.28 17.50 13.32
N LYS A 155 7.29 18.81 13.60
CA LYS A 155 7.51 19.33 14.95
C LYS A 155 6.34 19.02 15.91
N ASN A 156 5.10 19.04 15.41
CA ASN A 156 3.86 18.92 16.18
C ASN A 156 2.96 17.74 15.77
N TYR A 157 3.43 16.79 14.97
CA TYR A 157 2.67 15.61 14.48
C TYR A 157 1.31 15.90 13.83
N LYS A 158 0.78 17.14 13.88
CA LYS A 158 -0.51 17.53 13.30
C LYS A 158 -0.38 18.25 11.96
N ASP A 159 0.83 18.59 11.57
CA ASP A 159 1.19 19.26 10.31
C ASP A 159 1.77 18.29 9.26
N TRP A 160 1.74 16.99 9.53
CA TRP A 160 2.29 15.96 8.66
C TRP A 160 1.74 16.01 7.23
N HIS A 161 0.50 16.46 7.03
CA HIS A 161 -0.11 16.59 5.71
C HIS A 161 0.55 17.66 4.85
N LEU A 162 1.14 18.71 5.47
CA LEU A 162 1.92 19.75 4.78
C LEU A 162 3.31 19.24 4.41
N GLN A 163 3.86 18.33 5.20
CA GLN A 163 5.19 17.74 4.97
C GLN A 163 5.16 16.58 3.97
N LEU A 164 3.97 16.05 3.67
CA LEU A 164 3.82 14.89 2.76
C LEU A 164 4.48 15.11 1.38
N PRO A 165 4.33 16.26 0.70
CA PRO A 165 5.00 16.48 -0.59
C PRO A 165 6.53 16.48 -0.53
N TYR A 166 7.10 16.80 0.64
CA TYR A 166 8.55 16.82 0.84
C TYR A 166 9.11 15.46 1.31
N ALA A 167 8.24 14.52 1.63
CA ALA A 167 8.60 13.16 2.03
C ALA A 167 8.57 12.16 0.86
N LEU A 168 8.15 12.61 -0.32
CA LEU A 168 8.11 11.86 -1.57
C LEU A 168 9.40 12.08 -2.35
#